data_61bba9c0cb96379567bd866853e9d53d
#
_entry.id   61bba9c0cb96379567bd866853e9d53d
#
_cell.length_a   1.000
_cell.length_b   1.000
_cell.length_c   1.000
_cell.angle_alpha   90.00
_cell.angle_beta   90.00
_cell.angle_gamma   90.00
#
_symmetry.space_group_name_H-M   'P 1'
#
loop_
_entity.id
_entity.type
_entity.pdbx_description
1 polymer ?
#
loop_
_entity_poly.entity_id
_entity_poly.type
_entity_poly.pdbx_seq_one_letter_code
_entity_poly.pdbx_strand_id
1 'polypeptide(L)'
;DTLAMLNLSYGSPNSIQETEDIYRTLAVAAYRSSCQLAAERGAFPVYNYEQEEGHPFMERLFKAYPQLRHLHREHGRRNIALTTTAPCGSVSTLTQTTSGIEPAFMLHYTRRKKINPNDPDAQVDFVDDLGDKWQEFDVYHHNFKKWMDTTGRDKIEDSPYAGSTANEIVWESAVDIQAAAQLWVCHAISKTINLPSDVSIDDVKKVYWRGWKQGLKGVTVYRDGSRSGVLVSDDSAAKNQDGFYETPAPKRPDTLSCEIHHASIKGEKWTIVMGLMDGKPYEIFGGMANKIEIPRYYKR
;
A
#
# COMPACT_ATOMS: atom_id res chain seq x y z
N ASP A 1 -8.45 9.27 -6.50
CA ASP A 1 -8.59 10.52 -7.26
C ASP A 1 -9.54 10.41 -8.45
N THR A 2 -9.44 9.39 -9.30
CA THR A 2 -10.32 9.25 -10.47
C THR A 2 -11.80 9.31 -10.08
N LEU A 3 -12.22 8.57 -9.05
CA LEU A 3 -13.61 8.61 -8.56
C LEU A 3 -14.00 10.01 -8.07
N ALA A 4 -13.12 10.67 -7.33
CA ALA A 4 -13.37 12.04 -6.86
C ALA A 4 -13.50 13.03 -8.03
N MET A 5 -12.70 12.90 -9.09
CA MET A 5 -12.82 13.70 -10.31
C MET A 5 -14.14 13.47 -11.05
N LEU A 6 -14.72 12.28 -10.91
CA LEU A 6 -16.05 11.93 -11.42
C LEU A 6 -17.17 12.32 -10.45
N ASN A 7 -16.83 13.02 -9.36
CA ASN A 7 -17.76 13.39 -8.28
C ASN A 7 -18.42 12.18 -7.61
N LEU A 8 -17.66 11.10 -7.44
CA LEU A 8 -18.07 9.87 -6.79
C LEU A 8 -17.27 9.66 -5.51
N SER A 9 -17.95 9.50 -4.39
CA SER A 9 -17.31 9.14 -3.11
C SER A 9 -16.84 7.69 -3.16
N TYR A 10 -15.62 7.44 -2.71
CA TYR A 10 -15.02 6.11 -2.69
C TYR A 10 -15.85 5.14 -1.84
N GLY A 11 -16.20 3.98 -2.39
CA GLY A 11 -17.01 2.96 -1.72
C GLY A 11 -18.52 3.16 -1.83
N SER A 12 -18.99 4.21 -2.48
CA SER A 12 -20.41 4.34 -2.81
C SER A 12 -20.84 3.32 -3.87
N PRO A 13 -22.13 2.93 -3.94
CA PRO A 13 -22.60 1.99 -4.97
C PRO A 13 -22.25 2.40 -6.40
N ASN A 14 -22.36 3.70 -6.70
CA ASN A 14 -22.01 4.23 -8.02
C ASN A 14 -20.50 4.16 -8.27
N SER A 15 -19.67 4.39 -7.26
CA SER A 15 -18.21 4.28 -7.43
C SER A 15 -17.74 2.83 -7.59
N ILE A 16 -18.42 1.87 -6.97
CA ILE A 16 -18.18 0.43 -7.16
C ILE A 16 -18.49 0.05 -8.62
N GLN A 17 -19.65 0.47 -9.14
CA GLN A 17 -20.03 0.23 -10.53
C GLN A 17 -19.06 0.89 -11.52
N GLU A 18 -18.70 2.15 -11.28
CA GLU A 18 -17.74 2.88 -12.13
C GLU A 18 -16.35 2.21 -12.11
N THR A 19 -15.92 1.72 -10.94
CA THR A 19 -14.68 0.96 -10.83
C THR A 19 -14.73 -0.31 -11.70
N GLU A 20 -15.83 -1.05 -11.65
CA GLU A 20 -16.02 -2.22 -12.49
C GLU A 20 -15.95 -1.86 -13.98
N ASP A 21 -16.61 -0.80 -14.41
CA ASP A 21 -16.66 -0.35 -15.80
C ASP A 21 -15.30 0.10 -16.33
N ILE A 22 -14.53 0.82 -15.53
CA ILE A 22 -13.14 1.22 -15.84
C ILE A 22 -12.28 -0.04 -16.04
N TYR A 23 -12.29 -0.96 -15.08
CA TYR A 23 -11.46 -2.17 -15.15
C TYR A 23 -11.90 -3.13 -16.24
N ARG A 24 -13.20 -3.22 -16.51
CA ARG A 24 -13.73 -3.97 -17.68
C ARG A 24 -13.18 -3.41 -18.97
N THR A 25 -13.24 -2.11 -19.16
CA THR A 25 -12.75 -1.44 -20.38
C THR A 25 -11.26 -1.69 -20.57
N LEU A 26 -10.45 -1.52 -19.50
CA LEU A 26 -9.03 -1.81 -19.52
C LEU A 26 -8.72 -3.27 -19.87
N ALA A 27 -9.42 -4.21 -19.24
CA ALA A 27 -9.22 -5.64 -19.48
C ALA A 27 -9.55 -6.04 -20.92
N VAL A 28 -10.72 -5.64 -21.43
CA VAL A 28 -11.13 -5.93 -22.79
C VAL A 28 -10.13 -5.36 -23.80
N ALA A 29 -9.70 -4.10 -23.63
CA ALA A 29 -8.72 -3.47 -24.50
C ALA A 29 -7.36 -4.19 -24.46
N ALA A 30 -6.87 -4.54 -23.26
CA ALA A 30 -5.60 -5.23 -23.09
C ALA A 30 -5.60 -6.62 -23.74
N TYR A 31 -6.66 -7.41 -23.52
CA TYR A 31 -6.77 -8.74 -24.09
C TYR A 31 -6.94 -8.69 -25.60
N ARG A 32 -7.74 -7.75 -26.13
CA ARG A 32 -7.86 -7.53 -27.58
C ARG A 32 -6.51 -7.18 -28.19
N SER A 33 -5.77 -6.25 -27.63
CA SER A 33 -4.43 -5.88 -28.12
C SER A 33 -3.46 -7.05 -28.06
N SER A 34 -3.53 -7.88 -27.04
CA SER A 34 -2.68 -9.08 -26.93
C SER A 34 -2.99 -10.12 -28.00
N CYS A 35 -4.27 -10.28 -28.41
CA CYS A 35 -4.63 -11.12 -29.54
C CYS A 35 -4.14 -10.53 -30.87
N GLN A 36 -4.24 -9.22 -31.06
CA GLN A 36 -3.69 -8.55 -32.25
C GLN A 36 -2.18 -8.73 -32.35
N LEU A 37 -1.46 -8.56 -31.24
CA LEU A 37 -0.03 -8.83 -31.19
C LEU A 37 0.31 -10.31 -31.43
N ALA A 38 -0.57 -11.23 -31.03
CA ALA A 38 -0.39 -12.65 -31.32
C ALA A 38 -0.56 -12.96 -32.83
N ALA A 39 -1.47 -12.29 -33.50
CA ALA A 39 -1.60 -12.39 -34.96
C ALA A 39 -0.33 -11.95 -35.72
N GLU A 40 0.36 -10.92 -35.19
CA GLU A 40 1.60 -10.39 -35.77
C GLU A 40 2.85 -11.20 -35.40
N ARG A 41 2.93 -11.71 -34.16
CA ARG A 41 4.18 -12.22 -33.54
C ARG A 41 4.07 -13.64 -32.97
N GLY A 42 2.93 -14.29 -33.17
CA GLY A 42 2.58 -15.57 -32.56
C GLY A 42 2.12 -15.45 -31.12
N ALA A 43 1.36 -16.41 -30.67
CA ALA A 43 0.93 -16.55 -29.28
C ALA A 43 2.14 -16.90 -28.37
N PHE A 44 1.97 -16.78 -27.04
CA PHE A 44 3.00 -17.27 -26.13
C PHE A 44 3.12 -18.81 -26.24
N PRO A 45 4.35 -19.39 -26.02
CA PRO A 45 4.67 -20.75 -26.46
C PRO A 45 3.79 -21.88 -25.96
N VAL A 46 3.23 -21.73 -24.73
CA VAL A 46 2.39 -22.76 -24.10
C VAL A 46 0.90 -22.42 -24.19
N TYR A 47 0.53 -21.50 -25.10
CA TYR A 47 -0.87 -21.14 -25.29
C TYR A 47 -1.68 -22.33 -25.80
N ASN A 48 -2.82 -22.58 -25.18
CA ASN A 48 -3.80 -23.57 -25.60
C ASN A 48 -5.21 -23.05 -25.34
N TYR A 49 -5.99 -22.83 -26.38
CA TYR A 49 -7.35 -22.31 -26.30
C TYR A 49 -8.27 -23.23 -25.48
N GLU A 50 -8.16 -24.54 -25.66
CA GLU A 50 -9.04 -25.52 -24.99
C GLU A 50 -8.86 -25.53 -23.47
N GLN A 51 -7.65 -25.20 -22.97
CA GLN A 51 -7.39 -25.08 -21.55
C GLN A 51 -7.95 -23.79 -20.93
N GLU A 52 -8.20 -22.79 -21.76
CA GLU A 52 -8.74 -21.49 -21.32
C GLU A 52 -10.25 -21.37 -21.55
N GLU A 53 -10.80 -22.18 -22.45
CA GLU A 53 -12.24 -22.24 -22.71
C GLU A 53 -12.99 -22.70 -21.47
N GLY A 54 -14.06 -21.99 -21.09
CA GLY A 54 -14.83 -22.26 -19.88
C GLY A 54 -14.22 -21.67 -18.60
N HIS A 55 -13.02 -21.10 -18.64
CA HIS A 55 -12.46 -20.44 -17.48
C HIS A 55 -13.28 -19.18 -17.11
N PRO A 56 -13.77 -19.01 -15.86
CA PRO A 56 -14.73 -17.95 -15.51
C PRO A 56 -14.27 -16.53 -15.84
N PHE A 57 -12.98 -16.25 -15.73
CA PHE A 57 -12.40 -14.95 -16.10
C PHE A 57 -12.48 -14.72 -17.63
N MET A 58 -12.13 -15.73 -18.43
CA MET A 58 -12.17 -15.63 -19.88
C MET A 58 -13.61 -15.54 -20.40
N GLU A 59 -14.52 -16.32 -19.83
CA GLU A 59 -15.95 -16.26 -20.19
C GLU A 59 -16.55 -14.88 -19.91
N ARG A 60 -16.14 -14.23 -18.82
CA ARG A 60 -16.56 -12.86 -18.49
C ARG A 60 -16.06 -11.87 -19.56
N LEU A 61 -14.80 -11.97 -19.99
CA LEU A 61 -14.25 -11.15 -21.08
C LEU A 61 -14.97 -11.38 -22.40
N PHE A 62 -15.23 -12.64 -22.75
CA PHE A 62 -15.95 -13.01 -23.98
C PHE A 62 -17.39 -12.52 -23.97
N LYS A 63 -18.04 -12.53 -22.80
CA LYS A 63 -19.39 -11.97 -22.65
C LYS A 63 -19.38 -10.44 -22.82
N ALA A 64 -18.39 -9.77 -22.28
CA ALA A 64 -18.24 -8.31 -22.40
C ALA A 64 -17.89 -7.86 -23.83
N TYR A 65 -17.13 -8.68 -24.56
CA TYR A 65 -16.74 -8.40 -25.94
C TYR A 65 -16.70 -9.71 -26.78
N PRO A 66 -17.82 -10.12 -27.40
CA PRO A 66 -17.93 -11.41 -28.08
C PRO A 66 -16.87 -11.65 -29.16
N GLN A 67 -16.45 -10.60 -29.88
CA GLN A 67 -15.41 -10.70 -30.91
C GLN A 67 -14.07 -11.17 -30.35
N LEU A 68 -13.81 -10.95 -29.06
CA LEU A 68 -12.59 -11.39 -28.40
C LEU A 68 -12.46 -12.91 -28.38
N ARG A 69 -13.58 -13.67 -28.27
CA ARG A 69 -13.57 -15.13 -28.35
C ARG A 69 -13.06 -15.62 -29.72
N HIS A 70 -13.43 -14.93 -30.75
CA HIS A 70 -13.00 -15.23 -32.13
C HIS A 70 -11.50 -14.99 -32.29
N LEU A 71 -11.04 -13.79 -31.91
CA LEU A 71 -9.63 -13.45 -32.00
C LEU A 71 -8.77 -14.39 -31.15
N HIS A 72 -9.27 -14.75 -29.96
CA HIS A 72 -8.57 -15.63 -29.02
C HIS A 72 -8.44 -17.06 -29.54
N ARG A 73 -9.48 -17.57 -30.23
CA ARG A 73 -9.46 -18.89 -30.86
C ARG A 73 -8.56 -18.93 -32.10
N GLU A 74 -8.57 -17.87 -32.90
CA GLU A 74 -7.85 -17.80 -34.18
C GLU A 74 -6.34 -17.53 -33.97
N HIS A 75 -6.00 -16.58 -33.10
CA HIS A 75 -4.63 -16.09 -32.97
C HIS A 75 -4.00 -16.42 -31.62
N GLY A 76 -4.79 -16.80 -30.63
CA GLY A 76 -4.33 -16.84 -29.23
C GLY A 76 -4.09 -15.45 -28.67
N ARG A 77 -3.21 -15.36 -27.66
CA ARG A 77 -2.74 -14.09 -27.11
C ARG A 77 -1.23 -14.08 -26.95
N ARG A 78 -0.62 -12.91 -27.12
CA ARG A 78 0.84 -12.75 -27.03
C ARG A 78 1.35 -12.85 -25.61
N ASN A 79 0.61 -12.36 -24.64
CA ASN A 79 1.03 -12.21 -23.24
C ASN A 79 0.25 -13.18 -22.35
N ILE A 80 0.96 -13.94 -21.53
CA ILE A 80 0.36 -14.90 -20.59
C ILE A 80 -0.42 -14.18 -19.47
N ALA A 81 0.04 -13.01 -19.07
CA ALA A 81 -0.59 -12.17 -18.05
C ALA A 81 -0.55 -10.70 -18.50
N LEU A 82 -1.63 -9.96 -18.22
CA LEU A 82 -1.85 -8.63 -18.81
C LEU A 82 -2.13 -7.54 -17.79
N THR A 83 -2.91 -7.82 -16.75
CA THR A 83 -3.39 -6.80 -15.82
C THR A 83 -3.08 -7.14 -14.37
N THR A 84 -2.61 -6.13 -13.64
CA THR A 84 -2.41 -6.14 -12.20
C THR A 84 -2.67 -4.73 -11.66
N THR A 85 -2.93 -4.60 -10.37
CA THR A 85 -2.95 -3.31 -9.70
C THR A 85 -1.89 -3.35 -8.60
N ALA A 86 -0.72 -2.81 -8.92
CA ALA A 86 0.42 -2.77 -8.00
C ALA A 86 0.41 -1.49 -7.14
N PRO A 87 1.16 -1.45 -6.03
CA PRO A 87 1.46 -0.21 -5.33
C PRO A 87 2.38 0.65 -6.22
N CYS A 88 1.92 1.83 -6.59
CA CYS A 88 2.59 2.71 -7.56
C CYS A 88 3.11 3.98 -6.89
N GLY A 89 3.82 3.88 -5.75
CA GLY A 89 4.22 5.00 -4.91
C GLY A 89 4.98 6.11 -5.66
N SER A 90 6.06 5.77 -6.37
CA SER A 90 6.85 6.76 -7.13
C SER A 90 6.07 7.36 -8.31
N VAL A 91 5.28 6.53 -9.00
CA VAL A 91 4.46 7.00 -10.13
C VAL A 91 3.36 7.93 -9.63
N SER A 92 2.68 7.60 -8.53
CA SER A 92 1.63 8.45 -7.95
C SER A 92 2.18 9.79 -7.47
N THR A 93 3.40 9.80 -6.92
CA THR A 93 4.08 11.05 -6.56
C THR A 93 4.37 11.91 -7.80
N LEU A 94 4.84 11.30 -8.88
CA LEU A 94 5.12 12.00 -10.14
C LEU A 94 3.84 12.57 -10.78
N THR A 95 2.76 11.78 -10.76
CA THR A 95 1.47 12.19 -11.35
C THR A 95 0.59 13.00 -10.38
N GLN A 96 1.03 13.14 -9.13
CA GLN A 96 0.30 13.87 -8.08
C GLN A 96 -1.11 13.30 -7.85
N THR A 97 -1.20 11.97 -7.81
CA THR A 97 -2.45 11.22 -7.63
C THR A 97 -2.33 10.21 -6.49
N THR A 98 -3.44 9.58 -6.10
CA THR A 98 -3.42 8.42 -5.22
C THR A 98 -2.75 7.21 -5.89
N SER A 99 -2.17 6.33 -5.09
CA SER A 99 -1.45 5.15 -5.58
C SER A 99 -2.39 3.99 -5.88
N GLY A 100 -2.33 3.45 -7.08
CA GLY A 100 -3.10 2.26 -7.47
C GLY A 100 -4.60 2.42 -7.24
N ILE A 101 -5.20 1.49 -6.49
CA ILE A 101 -6.62 1.51 -6.12
C ILE A 101 -6.85 2.09 -4.71
N GLU A 102 -5.80 2.59 -4.06
CA GLU A 102 -5.91 3.11 -2.70
C GLU A 102 -6.66 4.44 -2.66
N PRO A 103 -7.45 4.71 -1.61
CA PRO A 103 -8.00 6.03 -1.35
C PRO A 103 -6.91 7.01 -0.94
N ALA A 104 -7.22 8.30 -0.90
CA ALA A 104 -6.34 9.29 -0.28
C ALA A 104 -6.14 8.93 1.20
N PHE A 105 -4.91 9.00 1.68
CA PHE A 105 -4.61 8.70 3.09
C PHE A 105 -5.06 9.86 3.99
N MET A 106 -4.59 11.06 3.69
CA MET A 106 -4.99 12.32 4.32
C MET A 106 -5.15 13.39 3.24
N LEU A 107 -6.09 14.30 3.44
CA LEU A 107 -6.35 15.41 2.50
C LEU A 107 -5.60 16.68 2.89
N HIS A 108 -5.29 16.82 4.18
CA HIS A 108 -4.54 17.93 4.74
C HIS A 108 -3.71 17.42 5.92
N TYR A 109 -2.48 17.91 6.05
CA TYR A 109 -1.63 17.68 7.22
C TYR A 109 -0.59 18.80 7.34
N THR A 110 -0.14 19.05 8.55
CA THR A 110 0.94 19.99 8.82
C THR A 110 2.29 19.25 8.76
N ARG A 111 3.20 19.74 7.94
CA ARG A 111 4.57 19.26 7.85
C ARG A 111 5.50 20.18 8.60
N ARG A 112 6.33 19.62 9.49
CA ARG A 112 7.38 20.33 10.18
C ARG A 112 8.72 20.16 9.47
N LYS A 113 9.43 21.27 9.25
CA LYS A 113 10.78 21.31 8.73
C LYS A 113 11.68 21.99 9.74
N LYS A 114 12.73 21.29 10.18
CA LYS A 114 13.74 21.87 11.05
C LYS A 114 14.45 23.02 10.34
N ILE A 115 14.54 24.18 10.99
CA ILE A 115 15.19 25.37 10.46
C ILE A 115 16.70 25.19 10.56
N ASN A 116 17.40 25.52 9.48
CA ASN A 116 18.85 25.55 9.52
C ASN A 116 19.30 26.69 10.48
N PRO A 117 20.13 26.40 11.50
CA PRO A 117 20.62 27.45 12.42
C PRO A 117 21.30 28.65 11.76
N ASN A 118 21.75 28.48 10.50
CA ASN A 118 22.42 29.52 9.74
C ASN A 118 21.46 30.33 8.84
N ASP A 119 20.15 30.13 8.96
CA ASP A 119 19.13 30.87 8.22
C ASP A 119 18.45 31.89 9.14
N PRO A 120 18.92 33.16 9.15
CA PRO A 120 18.40 34.19 10.07
C PRO A 120 17.01 34.68 9.69
N ASP A 121 16.57 34.44 8.44
CA ASP A 121 15.31 34.97 7.90
C ASP A 121 14.18 33.91 7.95
N ALA A 122 14.46 32.71 8.46
CA ALA A 122 13.47 31.67 8.55
C ALA A 122 12.41 31.99 9.61
N GLN A 123 11.14 31.93 9.21
CA GLN A 123 10.02 32.03 10.15
C GLN A 123 10.03 30.82 11.09
N VAL A 124 9.95 31.09 12.40
CA VAL A 124 9.89 30.07 13.44
C VAL A 124 8.46 29.93 13.91
N ASP A 125 7.84 28.79 13.61
CA ASP A 125 6.45 28.50 13.99
C ASP A 125 6.38 27.67 15.30
N PHE A 126 7.41 26.84 15.54
CA PHE A 126 7.46 25.94 16.70
C PHE A 126 8.90 25.78 17.20
N VAL A 127 9.05 25.66 18.51
CA VAL A 127 10.34 25.31 19.17
C VAL A 127 10.08 24.07 20.02
N ASP A 128 10.84 23.00 19.80
CA ASP A 128 10.69 21.77 20.58
C ASP A 128 11.37 21.82 21.94
N ASP A 129 11.19 20.79 22.75
CA ASP A 129 11.75 20.70 24.11
C ASP A 129 13.28 20.68 24.13
N LEU A 130 13.93 20.42 23.00
CA LEU A 130 15.39 20.45 22.84
C LEU A 130 15.90 21.82 22.39
N GLY A 131 15.00 22.79 22.16
CA GLY A 131 15.32 24.14 21.70
C GLY A 131 15.52 24.23 20.17
N ASP A 132 15.23 23.20 19.42
CA ASP A 132 15.26 23.21 17.96
C ASP A 132 14.09 23.99 17.38
N LYS A 133 14.37 24.79 16.37
CA LYS A 133 13.38 25.64 15.69
C LYS A 133 12.85 24.95 14.46
N TRP A 134 11.52 25.02 14.29
CA TRP A 134 10.80 24.36 13.20
C TRP A 134 9.91 25.37 12.49
N GLN A 135 9.76 25.16 11.19
CA GLN A 135 8.77 25.83 10.36
C GLN A 135 7.67 24.84 9.99
N GLU A 136 6.42 25.26 10.08
CA GLU A 136 5.23 24.48 9.75
C GLU A 136 4.69 24.85 8.39
N PHE A 137 4.26 23.86 7.63
CA PHE A 137 3.68 24.02 6.30
C PHE A 137 2.43 23.18 6.19
N ASP A 138 1.35 23.81 5.78
CA ASP A 138 0.15 23.09 5.37
C ASP A 138 0.37 22.38 4.04
N VAL A 139 0.19 21.08 4.06
CA VAL A 139 0.31 20.22 2.88
C VAL A 139 -1.07 19.66 2.57
N TYR A 140 -1.56 20.00 1.41
CA TYR A 140 -2.83 19.48 0.90
C TYR A 140 -2.60 18.37 -0.11
N HIS A 141 -3.49 17.37 -0.09
CA HIS A 141 -3.57 16.41 -1.18
C HIS A 141 -3.81 17.15 -2.49
N HIS A 142 -3.00 16.88 -3.51
CA HIS A 142 -2.92 17.72 -4.70
C HIS A 142 -4.27 17.94 -5.39
N ASN A 143 -5.02 16.87 -5.61
CA ASN A 143 -6.31 16.99 -6.29
C ASN A 143 -7.41 17.56 -5.40
N PHE A 144 -7.31 17.44 -4.09
CA PHE A 144 -8.18 18.16 -3.16
C PHE A 144 -7.90 19.67 -3.22
N LYS A 145 -6.63 20.08 -3.22
CA LYS A 145 -6.24 21.48 -3.41
C LYS A 145 -6.79 22.04 -4.72
N LYS A 146 -6.66 21.29 -5.81
CA LYS A 146 -7.19 21.65 -7.12
C LYS A 146 -8.72 21.80 -7.10
N TRP A 147 -9.42 20.92 -6.36
CA TRP A 147 -10.86 21.05 -6.18
C TRP A 147 -11.23 22.33 -5.41
N MET A 148 -10.51 22.65 -4.32
CA MET A 148 -10.68 23.88 -3.57
C MET A 148 -10.50 25.11 -4.46
N ASP A 149 -9.40 25.15 -5.22
CA ASP A 149 -9.07 26.28 -6.11
C ASP A 149 -10.10 26.46 -7.25
N THR A 150 -10.70 25.35 -7.71
CA THR A 150 -11.69 25.38 -8.81
C THR A 150 -13.08 25.77 -8.32
N THR A 151 -13.47 25.31 -7.13
CA THR A 151 -14.84 25.49 -6.62
C THR A 151 -14.99 26.68 -5.67
N GLY A 152 -13.89 27.21 -5.14
CA GLY A 152 -13.87 28.23 -4.09
C GLY A 152 -14.37 27.71 -2.74
N ARG A 153 -14.45 26.37 -2.56
CA ARG A 153 -14.84 25.69 -1.31
C ARG A 153 -13.61 25.12 -0.64
N ASP A 154 -13.60 25.05 0.67
CA ASP A 154 -12.46 24.60 1.48
C ASP A 154 -12.81 23.47 2.46
N LYS A 155 -14.10 23.18 2.64
CA LYS A 155 -14.56 22.14 3.57
C LYS A 155 -14.51 20.75 2.94
N ILE A 156 -13.91 19.81 3.65
CA ILE A 156 -13.81 18.41 3.20
C ILE A 156 -15.20 17.80 3.01
N GLU A 157 -16.15 18.15 3.89
CA GLU A 157 -17.53 17.64 3.88
C GLU A 157 -18.30 18.00 2.59
N ASP A 158 -17.90 19.09 1.93
CA ASP A 158 -18.51 19.55 0.68
C ASP A 158 -17.85 18.93 -0.56
N SER A 159 -16.76 18.17 -0.35
CA SER A 159 -15.95 17.62 -1.43
C SER A 159 -16.32 16.16 -1.75
N PRO A 160 -15.97 15.64 -2.95
CA PRO A 160 -16.12 14.23 -3.28
C PRO A 160 -15.18 13.32 -2.46
N TYR A 161 -14.31 13.89 -1.64
CA TYR A 161 -13.44 13.16 -0.72
C TYR A 161 -14.08 12.95 0.67
N ALA A 162 -15.25 13.55 0.97
CA ALA A 162 -15.93 13.37 2.24
C ALA A 162 -16.16 11.89 2.55
N GLY A 163 -15.70 11.42 3.73
CA GLY A 163 -15.79 10.02 4.15
C GLY A 163 -15.01 9.04 3.24
N SER A 164 -14.06 9.54 2.43
CA SER A 164 -13.37 8.77 1.39
C SER A 164 -11.86 8.64 1.64
N THR A 165 -11.36 9.08 2.78
CA THR A 165 -9.96 8.84 3.16
C THR A 165 -9.76 7.41 3.68
N ALA A 166 -8.52 6.96 3.69
CA ALA A 166 -8.19 5.57 4.07
C ALA A 166 -8.68 5.18 5.47
N ASN A 167 -8.78 6.15 6.39
CA ASN A 167 -9.22 5.91 7.77
C ASN A 167 -10.74 6.10 7.98
N GLU A 168 -11.42 6.75 7.03
CA GLU A 168 -12.87 7.03 7.13
C GLU A 168 -13.72 5.98 6.39
N ILE A 169 -13.14 5.33 5.38
CA ILE A 169 -13.87 4.36 4.56
C ILE A 169 -14.28 3.15 5.40
N VAL A 170 -15.57 2.82 5.32
CA VAL A 170 -16.10 1.57 5.86
C VAL A 170 -15.40 0.40 5.16
N TRP A 171 -14.83 -0.51 5.93
CA TRP A 171 -13.99 -1.59 5.42
C TRP A 171 -14.72 -2.50 4.41
N GLU A 172 -16.02 -2.72 4.57
CA GLU A 172 -16.86 -3.47 3.63
C GLU A 172 -16.82 -2.85 2.23
N SER A 173 -17.00 -1.53 2.14
CA SER A 173 -16.95 -0.79 0.89
C SER A 173 -15.56 -0.82 0.25
N ALA A 174 -14.51 -0.82 1.08
CA ALA A 174 -13.15 -0.94 0.59
C ALA A 174 -12.87 -2.32 -0.04
N VAL A 175 -13.42 -3.39 0.54
CA VAL A 175 -13.39 -4.76 -0.03
C VAL A 175 -14.22 -4.82 -1.31
N ASP A 176 -15.39 -4.18 -1.36
CA ASP A 176 -16.28 -4.21 -2.52
C ASP A 176 -15.66 -3.51 -3.75
N ILE A 177 -14.99 -2.37 -3.56
CA ILE A 177 -14.21 -1.69 -4.62
C ILE A 177 -13.12 -2.62 -5.15
N GLN A 178 -12.38 -3.28 -4.27
CA GLN A 178 -11.35 -4.22 -4.69
C GLN A 178 -11.94 -5.41 -5.45
N ALA A 179 -13.09 -5.91 -5.01
CA ALA A 179 -13.78 -7.02 -5.67
C ALA A 179 -14.27 -6.65 -7.08
N ALA A 180 -14.87 -5.47 -7.24
CA ALA A 180 -15.28 -4.96 -8.54
C ALA A 180 -14.12 -4.90 -9.53
N ALA A 181 -12.96 -4.39 -9.09
CA ALA A 181 -11.74 -4.39 -9.89
C ALA A 181 -11.21 -5.81 -10.16
N GLN A 182 -11.22 -6.70 -9.15
CA GLN A 182 -10.68 -8.07 -9.28
C GLN A 182 -11.41 -8.92 -10.32
N LEU A 183 -12.67 -8.64 -10.57
CA LEU A 183 -13.40 -9.29 -11.66
C LEU A 183 -12.68 -9.19 -13.02
N TRP A 184 -11.94 -8.10 -13.24
CA TRP A 184 -11.33 -7.76 -14.52
C TRP A 184 -9.79 -7.74 -14.49
N VAL A 185 -9.18 -8.10 -13.36
CA VAL A 185 -7.72 -8.16 -13.20
C VAL A 185 -7.27 -9.61 -13.13
N CYS A 186 -6.39 -10.02 -14.06
CA CYS A 186 -5.91 -11.41 -14.12
C CYS A 186 -4.89 -11.76 -13.02
N HIS A 187 -4.16 -10.77 -12.48
CA HIS A 187 -3.29 -10.93 -11.32
C HIS A 187 -3.95 -10.46 -10.02
N ALA A 188 -3.19 -10.42 -8.94
CA ALA A 188 -3.63 -9.86 -7.68
C ALA A 188 -3.68 -8.33 -7.72
N ILE A 189 -4.43 -7.76 -6.79
CA ILE A 189 -4.53 -6.33 -6.52
C ILE A 189 -3.88 -6.05 -5.17
N SER A 190 -2.98 -5.08 -5.13
CA SER A 190 -2.45 -4.56 -3.88
C SER A 190 -3.39 -3.50 -3.33
N LYS A 191 -4.02 -3.82 -2.22
CA LYS A 191 -4.89 -2.91 -1.48
C LYS A 191 -4.82 -3.21 0.01
N THR A 192 -4.76 -2.14 0.80
CA THR A 192 -4.79 -2.20 2.26
C THR A 192 -6.18 -1.82 2.76
N ILE A 193 -6.73 -2.65 3.61
CA ILE A 193 -7.93 -2.35 4.40
C ILE A 193 -7.47 -1.80 5.73
N ASN A 194 -7.66 -0.50 5.93
CA ASN A 194 -7.33 0.15 7.20
C ASN A 194 -8.46 -0.07 8.20
N LEU A 195 -8.08 -0.45 9.41
CA LEU A 195 -9.00 -0.71 10.52
C LEU A 195 -8.56 0.11 11.74
N PRO A 196 -9.49 0.59 12.55
CA PRO A 196 -9.18 1.34 13.75
C PRO A 196 -8.42 0.50 14.79
N SER A 197 -7.78 1.17 15.75
CA SER A 197 -6.94 0.52 16.77
C SER A 197 -7.70 -0.41 17.72
N ASP A 198 -8.99 -0.17 17.91
CA ASP A 198 -9.90 -0.94 18.78
C ASP A 198 -10.63 -2.09 18.07
N VAL A 199 -10.31 -2.34 16.78
CA VAL A 199 -10.93 -3.42 16.01
C VAL A 199 -10.68 -4.79 16.65
N SER A 200 -11.72 -5.62 16.69
CA SER A 200 -11.64 -6.98 17.22
C SER A 200 -10.98 -7.96 16.23
N ILE A 201 -10.46 -9.07 16.76
CA ILE A 201 -9.95 -10.19 15.93
C ILE A 201 -11.07 -10.73 15.03
N ASP A 202 -12.31 -10.72 15.50
CA ASP A 202 -13.44 -11.24 14.72
C ASP A 202 -13.79 -10.31 13.55
N ASP A 203 -13.59 -9.03 13.68
CA ASP A 203 -13.76 -8.10 12.55
C ASP A 203 -12.66 -8.30 11.50
N VAL A 204 -11.43 -8.53 11.91
CA VAL A 204 -10.34 -8.91 10.99
C VAL A 204 -10.69 -10.20 10.23
N LYS A 205 -11.25 -11.21 10.92
CA LYS A 205 -11.73 -12.45 10.26
C LYS A 205 -12.83 -12.16 9.24
N LYS A 206 -13.77 -11.24 9.55
CA LYS A 206 -14.82 -10.84 8.62
C LYS A 206 -14.28 -10.21 7.35
N VAL A 207 -13.23 -9.38 7.45
CA VAL A 207 -12.56 -8.79 6.27
C VAL A 207 -12.03 -9.88 5.35
N TYR A 208 -11.24 -10.84 5.89
CA TYR A 208 -10.70 -11.95 5.10
C TYR A 208 -11.82 -12.84 4.53
N TRP A 209 -12.83 -13.13 5.33
CA TRP A 209 -13.98 -13.94 4.89
C TRP A 209 -14.77 -13.27 3.75
N ARG A 210 -15.02 -11.95 3.86
CA ARG A 210 -15.68 -11.18 2.79
C ARG A 210 -14.86 -11.18 1.53
N GLY A 211 -13.56 -10.92 1.63
CA GLY A 211 -12.64 -10.93 0.49
C GLY A 211 -12.63 -12.28 -0.22
N TRP A 212 -12.52 -13.38 0.52
CA TRP A 212 -12.59 -14.73 -0.04
C TRP A 212 -13.93 -15.01 -0.75
N LYS A 213 -15.05 -14.68 -0.11
CA LYS A 213 -16.39 -14.86 -0.72
C LYS A 213 -16.58 -14.07 -2.01
N GLN A 214 -15.96 -12.90 -2.12
CA GLN A 214 -16.02 -12.06 -3.30
C GLN A 214 -14.96 -12.39 -4.35
N GLY A 215 -14.17 -13.45 -4.14
CA GLY A 215 -13.19 -13.94 -5.11
C GLY A 215 -11.91 -13.11 -5.20
N LEU A 216 -11.55 -12.38 -4.15
CA LEU A 216 -10.28 -11.68 -4.09
C LEU A 216 -9.11 -12.67 -4.05
N LYS A 217 -8.03 -12.34 -4.74
CA LYS A 217 -6.79 -13.14 -4.75
C LYS A 217 -5.87 -12.84 -3.57
N GLY A 218 -6.11 -11.72 -2.87
CA GLY A 218 -5.37 -11.32 -1.68
C GLY A 218 -6.04 -10.15 -0.98
N VAL A 219 -5.86 -10.05 0.33
CA VAL A 219 -6.33 -8.97 1.18
C VAL A 219 -5.23 -8.63 2.17
N THR A 220 -4.90 -7.35 2.29
CA THR A 220 -3.99 -6.84 3.32
C THR A 220 -4.79 -6.03 4.33
N VAL A 221 -4.56 -6.27 5.61
CA VAL A 221 -5.19 -5.53 6.70
C VAL A 221 -4.12 -4.76 7.45
N TYR A 222 -4.39 -3.50 7.71
CA TYR A 222 -3.60 -2.67 8.61
C TYR A 222 -4.50 -2.21 9.76
N ARG A 223 -4.12 -2.54 10.99
CA ARG A 223 -4.77 -2.02 12.20
C ARG A 223 -3.97 -0.81 12.67
N ASP A 224 -4.66 0.30 12.91
CA ASP A 224 -4.02 1.51 13.41
C ASP A 224 -3.26 1.23 14.72
N GLY A 225 -2.06 1.84 14.84
CA GLY A 225 -1.16 1.61 15.97
C GLY A 225 -0.44 0.26 15.99
N SER A 226 -0.63 -0.64 14.99
CA SER A 226 0.08 -1.92 14.94
C SER A 226 1.55 -1.81 14.49
N ARG A 227 1.95 -0.66 13.95
CA ARG A 227 3.33 -0.32 13.62
C ARG A 227 3.64 1.09 14.11
N SER A 228 4.75 1.26 14.80
CA SER A 228 5.25 2.57 15.21
C SER A 228 5.89 3.32 14.03
N GLY A 229 5.70 4.64 13.97
CA GLY A 229 6.55 5.54 13.18
C GLY A 229 6.20 5.71 11.70
N VAL A 230 5.03 5.28 11.20
CA VAL A 230 4.73 5.41 9.76
C VAL A 230 4.11 6.75 9.39
N LEU A 231 3.19 7.29 10.17
CA LEU A 231 2.63 8.64 10.05
C LEU A 231 2.06 9.05 11.42
N VAL A 232 2.35 10.26 11.85
CA VAL A 232 1.81 10.83 13.09
C VAL A 232 0.85 11.94 12.69
N SER A 233 -0.44 11.81 13.01
CA SER A 233 -1.39 12.92 12.98
C SER A 233 -1.23 13.73 14.28
N ASP A 234 -1.47 15.04 14.21
CA ASP A 234 -1.34 15.94 15.37
C ASP A 234 -2.21 15.52 16.58
N ASP A 235 -3.27 14.74 16.35
CA ASP A 235 -4.14 14.20 17.41
C ASP A 235 -3.56 12.96 18.13
N SER A 236 -2.49 12.35 17.62
CA SER A 236 -1.89 11.13 18.18
C SER A 236 -0.78 11.37 19.19
N ALA A 237 -0.36 12.60 19.39
CA ALA A 237 0.70 12.95 20.36
C ALA A 237 0.30 12.74 21.86
N ALA A 238 -0.95 12.36 22.14
CA ALA A 238 -1.48 12.30 23.50
C ALA A 238 -1.76 10.90 24.07
N LYS A 239 -1.45 9.79 23.38
CA LYS A 239 -1.76 8.45 23.89
C LYS A 239 -0.69 7.40 23.60
N ASN A 240 0.47 7.49 24.25
CA ASN A 240 1.33 6.33 24.47
C ASN A 240 1.51 6.11 25.97
N GLN A 241 0.52 5.45 26.59
CA GLN A 241 0.58 5.00 28.00
C GLN A 241 0.93 3.52 28.14
N ASP A 242 1.61 2.91 27.20
CA ASP A 242 2.14 1.55 27.34
C ASP A 242 3.66 1.57 27.12
N GLY A 243 4.41 1.79 28.21
CA GLY A 243 5.75 1.28 28.53
C GLY A 243 6.89 1.29 27.51
N PHE A 244 6.68 1.70 26.28
CA PHE A 244 7.71 1.89 25.26
C PHE A 244 7.95 3.38 25.05
N TYR A 245 9.04 3.87 25.56
CA TYR A 245 9.51 5.23 25.28
C TYR A 245 10.23 5.21 23.93
N GLU A 246 9.70 5.90 22.92
CA GLU A 246 10.50 6.28 21.74
C GLU A 246 11.51 7.35 22.19
N THR A 247 12.70 6.93 22.52
CA THR A 247 13.84 7.83 22.54
C THR A 247 14.52 7.77 21.17
N PRO A 248 15.00 8.89 20.59
CA PRO A 248 15.87 8.82 19.43
C PRO A 248 17.01 7.87 19.77
N ALA A 249 17.23 6.85 18.92
CA ALA A 249 18.26 5.85 19.16
C ALA A 249 19.59 6.57 19.40
N PRO A 250 20.27 6.33 20.53
CA PRO A 250 21.54 7.00 20.81
C PRO A 250 22.52 6.67 19.68
N LYS A 251 23.41 7.60 19.37
CA LYS A 251 24.41 7.41 18.31
C LYS A 251 25.22 6.15 18.63
N ARG A 252 25.20 5.18 17.71
CA ARG A 252 25.94 3.94 17.84
C ARG A 252 27.44 4.24 17.96
N PRO A 253 28.14 3.76 19.00
CA PRO A 253 29.59 3.82 19.07
C PRO A 253 30.21 2.86 18.05
N ASP A 254 31.49 3.06 17.73
CA ASP A 254 32.21 2.21 16.77
C ASP A 254 32.27 0.74 17.21
N THR A 255 32.31 0.50 18.51
CA THR A 255 32.32 -0.84 19.12
C THR A 255 31.24 -0.95 20.18
N LEU A 256 30.52 -2.08 20.18
CA LEU A 256 29.56 -2.47 21.21
C LEU A 256 29.99 -3.80 21.85
N SER A 257 29.77 -3.94 23.16
CA SER A 257 29.75 -5.27 23.76
C SER A 257 28.62 -6.08 23.16
N CYS A 258 28.80 -7.39 23.04
CA CYS A 258 27.78 -8.23 22.46
C CYS A 258 27.64 -9.56 23.20
N GLU A 259 26.44 -10.13 23.12
CA GLU A 259 26.16 -11.52 23.48
C GLU A 259 26.05 -12.36 22.22
N ILE A 260 26.58 -13.59 22.29
CA ILE A 260 26.52 -14.53 21.16
C ILE A 260 25.63 -15.69 21.58
N HIS A 261 24.57 -15.90 20.81
CA HIS A 261 23.62 -16.98 21.02
C HIS A 261 23.68 -17.95 19.86
N HIS A 262 23.56 -19.25 20.18
CA HIS A 262 23.45 -20.29 19.19
C HIS A 262 22.04 -20.89 19.22
N ALA A 263 21.36 -20.93 18.08
CA ALA A 263 20.04 -21.49 17.93
C ALA A 263 19.99 -22.54 16.83
N SER A 264 19.06 -23.48 16.93
CA SER A 264 18.74 -24.38 15.83
C SER A 264 17.36 -24.02 15.29
N ILE A 265 17.30 -23.62 14.02
CA ILE A 265 16.07 -23.21 13.33
C ILE A 265 15.86 -24.18 12.17
N LYS A 266 14.79 -24.95 12.21
CA LYS A 266 14.48 -25.97 11.18
C LYS A 266 15.63 -26.95 10.90
N GLY A 267 16.39 -27.34 11.94
CA GLY A 267 17.53 -28.26 11.82
C GLY A 267 18.84 -27.62 11.41
N GLU A 268 18.86 -26.33 11.05
CA GLU A 268 20.06 -25.59 10.74
C GLU A 268 20.59 -24.84 11.97
N LYS A 269 21.93 -24.82 12.10
CA LYS A 269 22.58 -24.08 13.20
C LYS A 269 22.76 -22.61 12.82
N TRP A 270 22.26 -21.74 13.70
CA TRP A 270 22.34 -20.29 13.56
C TRP A 270 23.20 -19.69 14.67
N THR A 271 23.94 -18.66 14.33
CA THR A 271 24.62 -17.79 15.28
C THR A 271 23.95 -16.43 15.26
N ILE A 272 23.58 -15.95 16.44
CA ILE A 272 22.93 -14.66 16.65
C ILE A 272 23.87 -13.83 17.52
N VAL A 273 24.19 -12.63 17.07
CA VAL A 273 25.03 -11.65 17.79
C VAL A 273 24.12 -10.50 18.17
N MET A 274 23.96 -10.26 19.47
CA MET A 274 23.15 -9.18 20.02
C MET A 274 24.08 -8.12 20.60
N GLY A 275 24.17 -6.95 19.94
CA GLY A 275 24.92 -5.80 20.42
C GLY A 275 24.19 -5.12 21.57
N LEU A 276 24.95 -4.77 22.64
CA LEU A 276 24.41 -4.16 23.84
C LEU A 276 24.91 -2.74 23.98
N MET A 277 24.01 -1.79 24.25
CA MET A 277 24.33 -0.44 24.66
C MET A 277 23.80 -0.22 26.10
N ASP A 278 24.68 0.15 26.99
CA ASP A 278 24.36 0.31 28.43
C ASP A 278 23.68 -0.93 29.03
N GLY A 279 24.11 -2.13 28.58
CA GLY A 279 23.60 -3.42 29.05
C GLY A 279 22.21 -3.79 28.48
N LYS A 280 21.67 -3.00 27.55
CA LYS A 280 20.37 -3.27 26.89
C LYS A 280 20.56 -3.67 25.42
N PRO A 281 19.72 -4.56 24.86
CA PRO A 281 19.75 -4.89 23.45
C PRO A 281 19.61 -3.64 22.57
N TYR A 282 20.57 -3.43 21.67
CA TYR A 282 20.59 -2.30 20.73
C TYR A 282 20.49 -2.74 19.27
N GLU A 283 21.23 -3.80 18.91
CA GLU A 283 21.23 -4.33 17.55
C GLU A 283 21.34 -5.85 17.55
N ILE A 284 20.78 -6.52 16.54
CA ILE A 284 20.84 -7.97 16.41
C ILE A 284 21.25 -8.32 14.99
N PHE A 285 22.27 -9.19 14.88
CA PHE A 285 22.70 -9.82 13.63
C PHE A 285 22.55 -11.32 13.76
N GLY A 286 22.09 -11.98 12.71
CA GLY A 286 21.95 -13.43 12.68
C GLY A 286 22.22 -14.03 11.32
N GLY A 287 22.78 -15.25 11.32
CA GLY A 287 23.03 -15.99 10.11
C GLY A 287 23.38 -17.45 10.38
N MET A 288 23.47 -18.26 9.34
CA MET A 288 23.91 -19.64 9.46
C MET A 288 25.28 -19.70 10.11
N ALA A 289 25.47 -20.56 11.11
CA ALA A 289 26.70 -20.66 11.90
C ALA A 289 27.95 -20.97 11.06
N ASN A 290 27.80 -21.62 9.93
CA ASN A 290 28.89 -21.92 8.98
C ASN A 290 29.24 -20.74 8.05
N LYS A 291 28.45 -19.65 8.06
CA LYS A 291 28.66 -18.44 7.26
C LYS A 291 29.10 -17.23 8.07
N ILE A 292 29.09 -17.34 9.40
CA ILE A 292 29.52 -16.27 10.31
C ILE A 292 30.88 -16.62 10.90
N GLU A 293 31.92 -15.87 10.53
CA GLU A 293 33.25 -15.96 11.15
C GLU A 293 33.32 -14.95 12.29
N ILE A 294 33.43 -15.45 13.52
CA ILE A 294 33.71 -14.62 14.71
C ILE A 294 35.22 -14.71 14.97
N PRO A 295 35.97 -13.61 14.86
CA PRO A 295 37.42 -13.60 15.12
C PRO A 295 37.71 -14.12 16.53
N ARG A 296 38.80 -14.90 16.68
CA ARG A 296 39.15 -15.60 17.94
C ARG A 296 39.29 -14.68 19.15
N TYR A 297 39.73 -13.43 18.95
CA TYR A 297 39.91 -12.47 20.03
C TYR A 297 38.56 -11.90 20.61
N TYR A 298 37.43 -12.17 19.97
CA TYR A 298 36.09 -11.85 20.50
C TYR A 298 35.40 -13.06 21.15
N LYS A 299 36.07 -14.21 21.23
CA LYS A 299 35.55 -15.41 21.88
C LYS A 299 35.97 -15.45 23.35
N ARG A 300 35.50 -14.53 24.16
CA ARG A 300 35.56 -14.66 25.63
C ARG A 300 34.19 -14.69 26.23
#